data_16a16dcc8b1597b507fdc8f675636afc
#
_entry.id   16a16dcc8b1597b507fdc8f675636afc
#
_cell.length_a   1.000
_cell.length_b   1.000
_cell.length_c   1.000
_cell.angle_alpha   90.00
_cell.angle_beta   90.00
_cell.angle_gamma   90.00
#
_symmetry.space_group_name_H-M   'P 1'
#
loop_
_entity.id
_entity.type
_entity.pdbx_description
1 polymer ?
#
loop_
_entity_poly.entity_id
_entity_poly.type
_entity_poly.pdbx_seq_one_letter_code
_entity_poly.pdbx_strand_id
1 'polypeptide(L)'
;MKFTAQQIATKLEGTVDGDPDAEVFQLSKIEEAKKGSLTFLSNPKYKPYIYKTQASITIVDQDFVAENDLSTTLVRVPNAYDSFTILLDQYNKVKISKTGISKSALIHRSIKLPNNCFVGDMSIIGEGSEIGENVKIFEQCYLGSNVTIGRGSIVFPGAKILDGSIVGNNCIIHSGVIIGSDGFGFAPQENGSYKKIPQTGIVVIGDNVDVGANSTIDRATLGFTSIGNGVKLDNQIQIAHNVEIGENTVIAAQTGIAGSAKIGKNCVIGGQVGVAGHITIGDNVKIQGQSGVTSSIKDEMKIQGTPAFSYNNYNKSYVYFKNLPNLGKEINSILKKLKL
;
A
#
# COMPACT_ATOMS: atom_id res chain seq x y z
N MET A 1 -15.24 -11.26 -20.75
CA MET A 1 -16.28 -12.15 -20.18
C MET A 1 -17.58 -11.34 -20.13
N LYS A 2 -18.71 -11.99 -20.37
CA LYS A 2 -20.03 -11.37 -20.18
C LYS A 2 -20.69 -11.96 -18.94
N PHE A 3 -21.40 -11.13 -18.20
CA PHE A 3 -22.18 -11.56 -17.03
C PHE A 3 -23.57 -10.92 -17.11
N THR A 4 -24.59 -11.66 -16.66
CA THR A 4 -25.94 -11.11 -16.51
C THR A 4 -26.16 -10.52 -15.12
N ALA A 5 -27.19 -9.67 -14.98
CA ALA A 5 -27.58 -9.09 -13.68
C ALA A 5 -27.86 -10.19 -12.65
N GLN A 6 -28.55 -11.27 -13.06
CA GLN A 6 -28.84 -12.42 -12.19
C GLN A 6 -27.57 -13.12 -11.71
N GLN A 7 -26.58 -13.32 -12.59
CA GLN A 7 -25.31 -13.94 -12.22
C GLN A 7 -24.54 -13.09 -11.19
N ILE A 8 -24.53 -11.76 -11.39
CA ILE A 8 -23.88 -10.82 -10.49
C ILE A 8 -24.60 -10.81 -9.13
N ALA A 9 -25.94 -10.71 -9.13
CA ALA A 9 -26.72 -10.73 -7.91
C ALA A 9 -26.52 -12.01 -7.10
N THR A 10 -26.59 -13.18 -7.75
CA THR A 10 -26.34 -14.48 -7.09
C THR A 10 -24.96 -14.51 -6.45
N LYS A 11 -23.95 -13.98 -7.12
CA LYS A 11 -22.58 -13.99 -6.65
C LYS A 11 -22.33 -13.05 -5.47
N LEU A 12 -23.05 -11.94 -5.41
CA LEU A 12 -22.95 -10.92 -4.39
C LEU A 12 -23.98 -11.08 -3.25
N GLU A 13 -24.72 -12.19 -3.25
CA GLU A 13 -25.82 -12.46 -2.31
C GLU A 13 -26.87 -11.34 -2.31
N GLY A 14 -27.11 -10.77 -3.49
CA GLY A 14 -28.02 -9.65 -3.72
C GLY A 14 -29.28 -10.07 -4.49
N THR A 15 -30.11 -9.08 -4.80
CA THR A 15 -31.33 -9.22 -5.59
C THR A 15 -31.32 -8.32 -6.82
N VAL A 16 -31.99 -8.74 -7.89
CA VAL A 16 -32.17 -7.94 -9.11
C VAL A 16 -33.46 -7.15 -9.04
N ASP A 17 -33.37 -5.85 -9.36
CA ASP A 17 -34.50 -4.95 -9.54
C ASP A 17 -34.40 -4.36 -10.95
N GLY A 18 -35.18 -4.89 -11.88
CA GLY A 18 -35.14 -4.62 -13.32
C GLY A 18 -34.97 -5.88 -14.15
N ASP A 19 -34.21 -5.82 -15.25
CA ASP A 19 -33.97 -6.90 -16.19
C ASP A 19 -32.88 -7.88 -15.69
N PRO A 20 -33.23 -9.15 -15.32
CA PRO A 20 -32.26 -10.13 -14.84
C PRO A 20 -31.28 -10.59 -15.91
N ASP A 21 -31.64 -10.44 -17.19
CA ASP A 21 -30.83 -10.84 -18.33
C ASP A 21 -29.97 -9.70 -18.89
N ALA A 22 -30.03 -8.51 -18.29
CA ALA A 22 -29.16 -7.39 -18.67
C ALA A 22 -27.69 -7.81 -18.61
N GLU A 23 -26.98 -7.66 -19.74
CA GLU A 23 -25.59 -8.09 -19.89
C GLU A 23 -24.60 -6.95 -19.68
N VAL A 24 -23.47 -7.28 -19.04
CA VAL A 24 -22.29 -6.40 -18.90
C VAL A 24 -21.01 -7.15 -19.29
N PHE A 25 -20.06 -6.39 -19.82
CA PHE A 25 -18.73 -6.91 -20.22
C PHE A 25 -17.58 -5.96 -19.85
N GLN A 26 -17.89 -4.82 -19.23
CA GLN A 26 -16.90 -3.85 -18.76
C GLN A 26 -17.36 -3.17 -17.47
N LEU A 27 -16.38 -2.68 -16.70
CA LEU A 27 -16.59 -1.84 -15.51
C LEU A 27 -16.39 -0.37 -15.91
N SER A 28 -17.21 0.54 -15.39
CA SER A 28 -17.11 1.97 -15.69
C SER A 28 -17.50 2.81 -14.49
N LYS A 29 -17.01 4.05 -14.43
CA LYS A 29 -17.53 5.05 -13.51
C LYS A 29 -18.99 5.36 -13.85
N ILE A 30 -19.78 5.70 -12.85
CA ILE A 30 -21.21 5.96 -13.03
C ILE A 30 -21.48 7.10 -14.00
N GLU A 31 -20.62 8.11 -14.05
CA GLU A 31 -20.73 9.28 -14.93
C GLU A 31 -20.42 8.96 -16.39
N GLU A 32 -19.59 7.95 -16.65
CA GLU A 32 -19.04 7.64 -17.98
C GLU A 32 -19.60 6.33 -18.54
N ALA A 33 -20.46 5.65 -17.78
CA ALA A 33 -20.95 4.33 -18.13
C ALA A 33 -21.86 4.35 -19.38
N LYS A 34 -21.72 3.31 -20.20
CA LYS A 34 -22.46 3.09 -21.45
C LYS A 34 -23.15 1.73 -21.39
N LYS A 35 -24.01 1.44 -22.36
CA LYS A 35 -24.63 0.12 -22.51
C LYS A 35 -23.56 -1.00 -22.49
N GLY A 36 -23.75 -2.01 -21.70
CA GLY A 36 -22.77 -3.07 -21.44
C GLY A 36 -21.81 -2.79 -20.29
N SER A 37 -21.97 -1.65 -19.60
CA SER A 37 -21.17 -1.34 -18.41
C SER A 37 -21.88 -1.78 -17.13
N LEU A 38 -21.07 -2.26 -16.17
CA LEU A 38 -21.40 -2.39 -14.76
C LEU A 38 -20.81 -1.22 -14.00
N THR A 39 -21.61 -0.59 -13.16
CA THR A 39 -21.18 0.48 -12.25
C THR A 39 -21.73 0.26 -10.84
N PHE A 40 -21.41 1.15 -9.91
CA PHE A 40 -21.94 1.10 -8.55
C PHE A 40 -22.19 2.50 -7.99
N LEU A 41 -23.07 2.59 -7.00
CA LEU A 41 -23.37 3.80 -6.23
C LEU A 41 -23.31 3.46 -4.74
N SER A 42 -22.27 3.97 -4.05
CA SER A 42 -22.17 3.88 -2.59
C SER A 42 -22.03 5.25 -1.93
N ASN A 43 -21.46 6.24 -2.64
CA ASN A 43 -21.27 7.58 -2.09
C ASN A 43 -22.43 8.49 -2.51
N PRO A 44 -23.14 9.11 -1.56
CA PRO A 44 -24.29 10.01 -1.84
C PRO A 44 -23.98 11.16 -2.79
N LYS A 45 -22.75 11.61 -2.86
CA LYS A 45 -22.33 12.66 -3.81
C LYS A 45 -22.57 12.29 -5.28
N TYR A 46 -22.57 10.99 -5.58
CA TYR A 46 -22.78 10.48 -6.94
C TYR A 46 -24.23 10.11 -7.23
N LYS A 47 -25.16 10.25 -6.25
CA LYS A 47 -26.58 9.97 -6.43
C LYS A 47 -27.21 10.64 -7.66
N PRO A 48 -26.91 11.91 -8.03
CA PRO A 48 -27.47 12.53 -9.23
C PRO A 48 -27.11 11.84 -10.55
N TYR A 49 -26.02 11.09 -10.57
CA TYR A 49 -25.57 10.39 -11.79
C TYR A 49 -26.32 9.11 -12.08
N ILE A 50 -26.96 8.47 -11.08
CA ILE A 50 -27.74 7.24 -11.31
C ILE A 50 -28.92 7.47 -12.25
N TYR A 51 -29.47 8.70 -12.26
CA TYR A 51 -30.58 9.12 -13.14
C TYR A 51 -30.14 9.47 -14.56
N LYS A 52 -28.82 9.56 -14.80
CA LYS A 52 -28.24 9.96 -16.08
C LYS A 52 -27.37 8.87 -16.70
N THR A 53 -26.98 7.88 -15.91
CA THR A 53 -26.08 6.81 -16.35
C THR A 53 -26.72 5.98 -17.44
N GLN A 54 -25.93 5.56 -18.40
CA GLN A 54 -26.31 4.58 -19.44
C GLN A 54 -25.78 3.19 -19.14
N ALA A 55 -25.37 2.93 -17.89
CA ALA A 55 -24.95 1.62 -17.46
C ALA A 55 -26.08 0.59 -17.65
N SER A 56 -25.76 -0.60 -18.12
CA SER A 56 -26.75 -1.70 -18.14
C SER A 56 -27.11 -2.15 -16.74
N ILE A 57 -26.13 -2.17 -15.81
CA ILE A 57 -26.32 -2.62 -14.43
C ILE A 57 -25.64 -1.65 -13.46
N THR A 58 -26.32 -1.30 -12.39
CA THR A 58 -25.77 -0.50 -11.27
C THR A 58 -25.94 -1.26 -9.96
N ILE A 59 -24.85 -1.49 -9.24
CA ILE A 59 -24.88 -2.05 -7.89
C ILE A 59 -25.20 -0.94 -6.91
N VAL A 60 -26.19 -1.17 -6.03
CA VAL A 60 -26.64 -0.22 -5.01
C VAL A 60 -26.83 -0.93 -3.66
N ASP A 61 -26.81 -0.16 -2.58
CA ASP A 61 -27.19 -0.69 -1.27
C ASP A 61 -28.64 -1.15 -1.29
N GLN A 62 -28.99 -2.16 -0.49
CA GLN A 62 -30.33 -2.76 -0.48
C GLN A 62 -31.45 -1.79 -0.08
N ASP A 63 -31.12 -0.77 0.71
CA ASP A 63 -32.02 0.30 1.19
C ASP A 63 -32.11 1.50 0.24
N PHE A 64 -31.38 1.49 -0.87
CA PHE A 64 -31.44 2.58 -1.86
C PHE A 64 -32.86 2.75 -2.40
N VAL A 65 -33.39 3.97 -2.29
CA VAL A 65 -34.68 4.36 -2.86
C VAL A 65 -34.46 5.36 -4.00
N ALA A 66 -34.94 5.00 -5.18
CA ALA A 66 -34.92 5.88 -6.33
C ALA A 66 -36.01 6.95 -6.19
N GLU A 67 -35.68 8.20 -6.47
CA GLU A 67 -36.60 9.34 -6.44
C GLU A 67 -37.24 9.60 -7.82
N ASN A 68 -36.64 9.06 -8.88
CA ASN A 68 -37.10 9.16 -10.27
C ASN A 68 -36.86 7.83 -11.00
N ASP A 69 -37.42 7.71 -12.20
CA ASP A 69 -37.22 6.54 -13.05
C ASP A 69 -35.75 6.33 -13.40
N LEU A 70 -35.35 5.07 -13.45
CA LEU A 70 -33.99 4.64 -13.77
C LEU A 70 -33.95 3.91 -15.10
N SER A 71 -32.92 4.14 -15.89
CA SER A 71 -32.67 3.45 -17.15
C SER A 71 -31.75 2.22 -16.99
N THR A 72 -31.27 1.95 -15.80
CA THR A 72 -30.31 0.88 -15.46
C THR A 72 -30.99 -0.19 -14.60
N THR A 73 -30.63 -1.44 -14.80
CA THR A 73 -31.02 -2.53 -13.89
C THR A 73 -30.23 -2.41 -12.58
N LEU A 74 -30.90 -2.48 -11.44
CA LEU A 74 -30.24 -2.45 -10.16
C LEU A 74 -29.90 -3.87 -9.68
N VAL A 75 -28.72 -4.03 -9.11
CA VAL A 75 -28.35 -5.16 -8.26
C VAL A 75 -28.22 -4.64 -6.83
N ARG A 76 -29.20 -4.99 -5.98
CA ARG A 76 -29.26 -4.57 -4.60
C ARG A 76 -28.47 -5.52 -3.72
N VAL A 77 -27.56 -4.98 -2.92
CA VAL A 77 -26.63 -5.73 -2.06
C VAL A 77 -26.56 -5.11 -0.66
N PRO A 78 -26.14 -5.85 0.37
CA PRO A 78 -26.00 -5.30 1.72
C PRO A 78 -25.05 -4.09 1.79
N ASN A 79 -23.96 -4.10 1.01
CA ASN A 79 -22.98 -3.00 0.91
C ASN A 79 -22.45 -2.93 -0.53
N ALA A 80 -22.80 -1.87 -1.24
CA ALA A 80 -22.43 -1.71 -2.64
C ALA A 80 -20.92 -1.51 -2.85
N TYR A 81 -20.23 -0.86 -1.90
CA TYR A 81 -18.79 -0.64 -1.99
C TYR A 81 -18.01 -1.94 -1.83
N ASP A 82 -18.32 -2.72 -0.80
CA ASP A 82 -17.67 -4.00 -0.54
C ASP A 82 -17.94 -4.99 -1.68
N SER A 83 -19.20 -5.06 -2.14
CA SER A 83 -19.61 -5.91 -3.25
C SER A 83 -18.88 -5.57 -4.56
N PHE A 84 -18.72 -4.28 -4.87
CA PHE A 84 -17.97 -3.86 -6.04
C PHE A 84 -16.46 -4.17 -5.89
N THR A 85 -15.92 -4.04 -4.70
CA THR A 85 -14.53 -4.41 -4.40
C THR A 85 -14.28 -5.91 -4.66
N ILE A 86 -15.22 -6.77 -4.26
CA ILE A 86 -15.15 -8.22 -4.55
C ILE A 86 -15.10 -8.48 -6.07
N LEU A 87 -15.92 -7.78 -6.86
CA LEU A 87 -15.91 -7.93 -8.33
C LEU A 87 -14.62 -7.41 -8.96
N LEU A 88 -14.10 -6.29 -8.48
CA LEU A 88 -12.81 -5.75 -8.95
C LEU A 88 -11.66 -6.73 -8.65
N ASP A 89 -11.64 -7.30 -7.46
CA ASP A 89 -10.63 -8.28 -7.08
C ASP A 89 -10.68 -9.52 -7.98
N GLN A 90 -11.88 -10.01 -8.30
CA GLN A 90 -12.03 -11.13 -9.22
C GLN A 90 -11.62 -10.78 -10.65
N TYR A 91 -11.97 -9.60 -11.14
CA TYR A 91 -11.56 -9.14 -12.45
C TYR A 91 -10.02 -9.07 -12.54
N ASN A 92 -9.37 -8.56 -11.50
CA ASN A 92 -7.92 -8.53 -11.41
C ASN A 92 -7.30 -9.94 -11.32
N LYS A 93 -7.87 -10.84 -10.53
CA LYS A 93 -7.39 -12.23 -10.43
C LYS A 93 -7.40 -12.94 -11.79
N VAL A 94 -8.44 -12.74 -12.61
CA VAL A 94 -8.48 -13.28 -13.98
C VAL A 94 -7.37 -12.69 -14.84
N LYS A 95 -7.10 -11.39 -14.72
CA LYS A 95 -6.07 -10.69 -15.48
C LYS A 95 -4.65 -11.13 -15.09
N ILE A 96 -4.45 -11.50 -13.83
CA ILE A 96 -3.16 -11.93 -13.27
C ILE A 96 -3.00 -13.46 -13.30
N SER A 97 -4.03 -14.23 -13.67
CA SER A 97 -4.03 -15.71 -13.68
C SER A 97 -3.16 -16.30 -14.82
N LYS A 98 -1.86 -15.94 -14.81
CA LYS A 98 -0.87 -16.54 -15.71
C LYS A 98 -0.26 -17.78 -15.06
N THR A 99 0.10 -18.77 -15.87
CA THR A 99 0.88 -19.95 -15.47
C THR A 99 1.93 -20.24 -16.52
N GLY A 100 2.96 -20.98 -16.15
CA GLY A 100 4.04 -21.38 -17.08
C GLY A 100 5.31 -20.58 -16.87
N ILE A 101 6.36 -21.07 -17.46
CA ILE A 101 7.72 -20.53 -17.33
C ILE A 101 8.16 -20.07 -18.72
N SER A 102 8.57 -18.81 -18.85
CA SER A 102 9.14 -18.29 -20.08
C SER A 102 10.43 -18.99 -20.45
N LYS A 103 10.64 -19.22 -21.74
CA LYS A 103 11.89 -19.79 -22.27
C LYS A 103 13.10 -18.85 -22.08
N SER A 104 12.87 -17.55 -21.89
CA SER A 104 13.90 -16.56 -21.65
C SER A 104 14.21 -16.33 -20.16
N ALA A 105 13.49 -17.01 -19.25
CA ALA A 105 13.79 -16.95 -17.83
C ALA A 105 15.05 -17.78 -17.51
N LEU A 106 15.91 -17.24 -16.65
CA LEU A 106 17.12 -17.90 -16.18
C LEU A 106 16.88 -18.43 -14.76
N ILE A 107 16.66 -19.73 -14.64
CA ILE A 107 16.36 -20.39 -13.37
C ILE A 107 17.51 -21.32 -13.05
N HIS A 108 18.09 -21.15 -11.85
CA HIS A 108 19.18 -22.02 -11.43
C HIS A 108 18.71 -23.48 -11.36
N ARG A 109 19.56 -24.43 -11.79
CA ARG A 109 19.22 -25.86 -11.93
C ARG A 109 18.77 -26.54 -10.63
N SER A 110 19.10 -25.99 -9.48
CA SER A 110 18.67 -26.52 -8.17
C SER A 110 17.19 -26.23 -7.85
N ILE A 111 16.55 -25.30 -8.58
CA ILE A 111 15.21 -24.81 -8.26
C ILE A 111 14.16 -25.75 -8.84
N LYS A 112 13.22 -26.16 -8.00
CA LYS A 112 12.01 -26.91 -8.39
C LYS A 112 10.81 -25.98 -8.23
N LEU A 113 10.26 -25.53 -9.36
CA LEU A 113 9.07 -24.69 -9.36
C LEU A 113 7.81 -25.54 -9.33
N PRO A 114 6.79 -25.16 -8.53
CA PRO A 114 5.45 -25.76 -8.62
C PRO A 114 4.82 -25.52 -10.00
N ASN A 115 4.00 -26.47 -10.49
CA ASN A 115 3.40 -26.43 -11.83
C ASN A 115 2.45 -25.24 -12.07
N ASN A 116 1.91 -24.64 -11.00
CA ASN A 116 0.97 -23.54 -11.04
C ASN A 116 1.63 -22.16 -10.88
N CYS A 117 2.97 -22.10 -10.92
CA CYS A 117 3.71 -20.85 -10.90
C CYS A 117 3.76 -20.18 -12.29
N PHE A 118 4.05 -18.90 -12.30
CA PHE A 118 4.37 -18.12 -13.50
C PHE A 118 5.75 -17.48 -13.32
N VAL A 119 6.60 -17.60 -14.34
CA VAL A 119 7.87 -16.88 -14.42
C VAL A 119 7.95 -16.21 -15.80
N GLY A 120 7.92 -14.89 -15.79
CA GLY A 120 7.94 -14.03 -16.97
C GLY A 120 9.29 -13.92 -17.65
N ASP A 121 9.29 -13.27 -18.79
CA ASP A 121 10.47 -13.10 -19.65
C ASP A 121 11.62 -12.41 -18.92
N MET A 122 12.85 -12.89 -19.17
CA MET A 122 14.12 -12.32 -18.68
C MET A 122 14.20 -12.22 -17.14
N SER A 123 13.38 -12.99 -16.41
CA SER A 123 13.47 -13.07 -14.96
C SER A 123 14.56 -14.06 -14.55
N ILE A 124 15.23 -13.78 -13.44
CA ILE A 124 16.35 -14.58 -12.91
C ILE A 124 15.96 -15.09 -11.52
N ILE A 125 16.18 -16.39 -11.27
CA ILE A 125 16.02 -17.03 -9.96
C ILE A 125 17.33 -17.72 -9.60
N GLY A 126 17.97 -17.21 -8.53
CA GLY A 126 19.26 -17.65 -8.04
C GLY A 126 19.23 -19.00 -7.29
N GLU A 127 20.41 -19.53 -7.03
CA GLU A 127 20.62 -20.82 -6.37
C GLU A 127 19.96 -20.87 -4.98
N GLY A 128 19.42 -22.05 -4.62
CA GLY A 128 18.89 -22.32 -3.28
C GLY A 128 17.57 -21.59 -2.97
N SER A 129 16.98 -20.85 -3.93
CA SER A 129 15.73 -20.14 -3.67
C SER A 129 14.53 -21.09 -3.63
N GLU A 130 13.54 -20.77 -2.79
CA GLU A 130 12.32 -21.54 -2.59
C GLU A 130 11.11 -20.74 -3.04
N ILE A 131 10.36 -21.29 -4.00
CA ILE A 131 9.18 -20.63 -4.58
C ILE A 131 7.94 -21.45 -4.25
N GLY A 132 7.00 -20.82 -3.54
CA GLY A 132 5.74 -21.43 -3.13
C GLY A 132 4.76 -21.64 -4.28
N GLU A 133 3.68 -22.37 -4.01
CA GLU A 133 2.61 -22.58 -4.99
C GLU A 133 1.90 -21.30 -5.38
N ASN A 134 1.41 -21.24 -6.61
CA ASN A 134 0.68 -20.09 -7.17
C ASN A 134 1.45 -18.76 -7.19
N VAL A 135 2.75 -18.77 -6.97
CA VAL A 135 3.59 -17.56 -7.08
C VAL A 135 3.63 -17.10 -8.53
N LYS A 136 3.53 -15.77 -8.72
CA LYS A 136 3.65 -15.11 -10.00
C LYS A 136 4.84 -14.17 -9.99
N ILE A 137 5.86 -14.48 -10.77
CA ILE A 137 7.05 -13.64 -10.96
C ILE A 137 6.93 -13.09 -12.38
N PHE A 138 6.65 -11.81 -12.50
CA PHE A 138 6.48 -11.16 -13.78
C PHE A 138 7.85 -10.93 -14.46
N GLU A 139 7.84 -10.17 -15.54
CA GLU A 139 8.98 -10.01 -16.43
C GLU A 139 10.11 -9.19 -15.75
N GLN A 140 11.38 -9.51 -16.08
CA GLN A 140 12.58 -8.78 -15.64
C GLN A 140 12.78 -8.70 -14.12
N CYS A 141 12.23 -9.65 -13.38
CA CYS A 141 12.48 -9.76 -11.93
C CYS A 141 13.84 -10.42 -11.67
N TYR A 142 14.47 -10.00 -10.57
CA TYR A 142 15.67 -10.63 -10.06
C TYR A 142 15.44 -11.16 -8.64
N LEU A 143 15.56 -12.47 -8.48
CA LEU A 143 15.62 -13.14 -7.20
C LEU A 143 17.04 -13.68 -7.02
N GLY A 144 17.72 -13.20 -5.99
CA GLY A 144 19.07 -13.64 -5.65
C GLY A 144 19.14 -15.08 -5.15
N SER A 145 20.24 -15.45 -4.53
CA SER A 145 20.43 -16.78 -3.96
C SER A 145 19.70 -16.88 -2.60
N ASN A 146 19.17 -18.08 -2.29
CA ASN A 146 18.50 -18.40 -1.03
C ASN A 146 17.33 -17.47 -0.70
N VAL A 147 16.61 -17.00 -1.71
CA VAL A 147 15.39 -16.19 -1.56
C VAL A 147 14.20 -17.12 -1.35
N THR A 148 13.35 -16.80 -0.38
CA THR A 148 12.08 -17.52 -0.18
C THR A 148 10.91 -16.62 -0.58
N ILE A 149 10.00 -17.15 -1.43
CA ILE A 149 8.74 -16.49 -1.79
C ILE A 149 7.58 -17.42 -1.42
N GLY A 150 6.76 -16.99 -0.47
CA GLY A 150 5.59 -17.72 0.01
C GLY A 150 4.48 -17.85 -1.04
N ARG A 151 3.61 -18.84 -0.83
CA ARG A 151 2.51 -19.18 -1.75
C ARG A 151 1.64 -17.99 -2.09
N GLY A 152 1.14 -17.92 -3.33
CA GLY A 152 0.19 -16.91 -3.79
C GLY A 152 0.76 -15.50 -3.92
N SER A 153 2.04 -15.31 -3.63
CA SER A 153 2.68 -14.00 -3.73
C SER A 153 2.95 -13.61 -5.19
N ILE A 154 2.88 -12.31 -5.45
CA ILE A 154 3.01 -11.73 -6.79
C ILE A 154 4.18 -10.74 -6.78
N VAL A 155 5.13 -10.95 -7.69
CA VAL A 155 6.27 -10.08 -7.90
C VAL A 155 6.14 -9.42 -9.26
N PHE A 156 5.87 -8.13 -9.28
CA PHE A 156 5.62 -7.36 -10.50
C PHE A 156 6.92 -6.99 -11.22
N PRO A 157 6.83 -6.60 -12.52
CA PRO A 157 7.99 -6.42 -13.37
C PRO A 157 9.09 -5.52 -12.79
N GLY A 158 10.34 -5.96 -12.95
CA GLY A 158 11.52 -5.20 -12.56
C GLY A 158 11.81 -5.18 -11.05
N ALA A 159 11.04 -5.84 -10.22
CA ALA A 159 11.35 -5.96 -8.80
C ALA A 159 12.61 -6.81 -8.57
N LYS A 160 13.40 -6.46 -7.56
CA LYS A 160 14.64 -7.15 -7.18
C LYS A 160 14.57 -7.57 -5.72
N ILE A 161 14.73 -8.87 -5.47
CA ILE A 161 14.75 -9.45 -4.14
C ILE A 161 16.12 -10.10 -3.97
N LEU A 162 16.96 -9.49 -3.13
CA LEU A 162 18.35 -9.85 -3.00
C LEU A 162 18.55 -11.00 -2.01
N ASP A 163 19.75 -11.58 -2.04
CA ASP A 163 20.14 -12.82 -1.38
C ASP A 163 19.66 -12.94 0.07
N GLY A 164 19.11 -14.12 0.41
CA GLY A 164 18.66 -14.50 1.73
C GLY A 164 17.34 -13.85 2.17
N SER A 165 16.75 -12.96 1.38
CA SER A 165 15.49 -12.31 1.74
C SER A 165 14.31 -13.29 1.75
N ILE A 166 13.40 -13.11 2.69
CA ILE A 166 12.20 -13.91 2.87
C ILE A 166 10.96 -13.07 2.66
N VAL A 167 10.08 -13.50 1.77
CA VAL A 167 8.76 -12.91 1.51
C VAL A 167 7.69 -13.95 1.83
N GLY A 168 6.76 -13.60 2.71
CA GLY A 168 5.67 -14.46 3.15
C GLY A 168 4.63 -14.77 2.08
N ASN A 169 3.49 -15.31 2.52
CA ASN A 169 2.40 -15.71 1.65
C ASN A 169 1.50 -14.54 1.23
N ASN A 170 0.90 -14.64 0.05
CA ASN A 170 -0.08 -13.68 -0.48
C ASN A 170 0.41 -12.22 -0.46
N CYS A 171 1.71 -12.00 -0.65
CA CYS A 171 2.31 -10.68 -0.73
C CYS A 171 2.22 -10.12 -2.15
N ILE A 172 2.17 -8.80 -2.26
CA ILE A 172 2.20 -8.08 -3.53
C ILE A 172 3.42 -7.17 -3.53
N ILE A 173 4.41 -7.49 -4.37
CA ILE A 173 5.63 -6.71 -4.54
C ILE A 173 5.55 -5.97 -5.87
N HIS A 174 5.31 -4.67 -5.82
CA HIS A 174 5.09 -3.86 -7.02
C HIS A 174 6.38 -3.60 -7.82
N SER A 175 6.19 -3.05 -9.03
CA SER A 175 7.28 -2.82 -9.98
C SER A 175 8.38 -1.93 -9.41
N GLY A 176 9.63 -2.30 -9.68
CA GLY A 176 10.81 -1.55 -9.27
C GLY A 176 11.14 -1.59 -7.78
N VAL A 177 10.44 -2.38 -6.98
CA VAL A 177 10.76 -2.58 -5.55
C VAL A 177 12.12 -3.26 -5.42
N ILE A 178 12.91 -2.83 -4.45
CA ILE A 178 14.20 -3.45 -4.11
C ILE A 178 14.16 -3.91 -2.65
N ILE A 179 14.30 -5.22 -2.42
CA ILE A 179 14.33 -5.83 -1.09
C ILE A 179 15.72 -6.41 -0.86
N GLY A 180 16.34 -6.03 0.26
CA GLY A 180 17.63 -6.58 0.69
C GLY A 180 18.86 -5.87 0.15
N SER A 181 18.75 -4.62 -0.33
CA SER A 181 19.91 -3.77 -0.62
C SER A 181 20.70 -3.45 0.65
N ASP A 182 21.99 -3.12 0.50
CA ASP A 182 22.81 -2.71 1.64
C ASP A 182 22.25 -1.45 2.30
N GLY A 183 22.15 -1.47 3.62
CA GLY A 183 21.82 -0.30 4.41
C GLY A 183 22.91 0.78 4.38
N PHE A 184 22.54 2.00 4.74
CA PHE A 184 23.45 3.15 4.83
C PHE A 184 24.31 3.06 6.10
N GLY A 185 25.31 2.16 6.07
CA GLY A 185 26.23 1.92 7.17
C GLY A 185 27.65 2.43 6.83
N PHE A 186 28.08 3.52 7.48
CA PHE A 186 29.41 4.09 7.30
C PHE A 186 30.01 4.54 8.63
N ALA A 187 31.28 4.16 8.88
CA ALA A 187 32.04 4.60 10.04
C ALA A 187 32.92 5.79 9.68
N PRO A 188 32.79 6.93 10.38
CA PRO A 188 33.69 8.08 10.18
C PRO A 188 35.11 7.69 10.57
N GLN A 189 36.09 8.20 9.82
CA GLN A 189 37.51 8.00 10.06
C GLN A 189 38.15 9.33 10.49
N GLU A 190 39.28 9.27 11.19
CA GLU A 190 40.01 10.45 11.69
C GLU A 190 40.37 11.46 10.59
N ASN A 191 40.61 10.99 9.37
CA ASN A 191 40.92 11.84 8.20
C ASN A 191 39.67 12.46 7.53
N GLY A 192 38.47 12.33 8.12
CA GLY A 192 37.20 12.85 7.60
C GLY A 192 36.57 11.98 6.50
N SER A 193 37.19 10.86 6.12
CA SER A 193 36.59 9.91 5.19
C SER A 193 35.60 8.97 5.89
N TYR A 194 34.84 8.18 5.11
CA TYR A 194 33.91 7.19 5.61
C TYR A 194 34.28 5.80 5.12
N LYS A 195 34.36 4.84 6.05
CA LYS A 195 34.54 3.42 5.73
C LYS A 195 33.21 2.71 5.71
N LYS A 196 32.88 2.02 4.61
CA LYS A 196 31.65 1.22 4.50
C LYS A 196 31.65 0.08 5.53
N ILE A 197 30.55 -0.07 6.23
CA ILE A 197 30.24 -1.19 7.12
C ILE A 197 29.48 -2.23 6.30
N PRO A 198 30.02 -3.46 6.13
CA PRO A 198 29.31 -4.53 5.43
C PRO A 198 27.96 -4.83 6.08
N GLN A 199 26.96 -5.06 5.23
CA GLN A 199 25.61 -5.41 5.64
C GLN A 199 25.37 -6.89 5.35
N THR A 200 25.31 -7.73 6.38
CA THR A 200 25.30 -9.20 6.25
C THR A 200 23.98 -9.85 6.68
N GLY A 201 23.08 -9.05 7.24
CA GLY A 201 21.75 -9.51 7.60
C GLY A 201 20.83 -9.66 6.38
N ILE A 202 19.57 -9.94 6.64
CA ILE A 202 18.55 -10.18 5.62
C ILE A 202 17.31 -9.29 5.84
N VAL A 203 16.35 -9.38 4.91
CA VAL A 203 14.99 -8.82 5.05
C VAL A 203 14.01 -9.99 5.25
N VAL A 204 13.09 -9.83 6.20
CA VAL A 204 11.99 -10.76 6.46
C VAL A 204 10.66 -10.03 6.35
N ILE A 205 9.85 -10.44 5.38
CA ILE A 205 8.50 -9.90 5.15
C ILE A 205 7.49 -10.98 5.51
N GLY A 206 6.51 -10.62 6.35
CA GLY A 206 5.42 -11.50 6.76
C GLY A 206 4.38 -11.73 5.66
N ASP A 207 3.24 -12.29 6.04
CA ASP A 207 2.15 -12.63 5.13
C ASP A 207 1.25 -11.42 4.81
N ASN A 208 0.60 -11.43 3.64
CA ASN A 208 -0.38 -10.43 3.21
C ASN A 208 0.17 -8.99 3.18
N VAL A 209 1.45 -8.82 2.88
CA VAL A 209 2.13 -7.53 2.79
C VAL A 209 2.07 -7.00 1.36
N ASP A 210 1.74 -5.71 1.20
CA ASP A 210 1.84 -5.01 -0.07
C ASP A 210 2.98 -4.00 -0.01
N VAL A 211 3.89 -4.06 -0.98
CA VAL A 211 5.00 -3.10 -1.12
C VAL A 211 4.85 -2.34 -2.42
N GLY A 212 4.55 -1.06 -2.32
CA GLY A 212 4.30 -0.15 -3.44
C GLY A 212 5.54 0.12 -4.32
N ALA A 213 5.28 0.57 -5.53
CA ALA A 213 6.30 0.71 -6.56
C ALA A 213 7.49 1.59 -6.14
N ASN A 214 8.70 1.17 -6.57
CA ASN A 214 9.96 1.86 -6.30
C ASN A 214 10.28 2.07 -4.81
N SER A 215 9.67 1.31 -3.92
CA SER A 215 10.05 1.28 -2.51
C SER A 215 11.31 0.43 -2.32
N THR A 216 12.10 0.78 -1.31
CA THR A 216 13.35 0.11 -0.97
C THR A 216 13.34 -0.33 0.50
N ILE A 217 13.74 -1.58 0.75
CA ILE A 217 13.83 -2.17 2.09
C ILE A 217 15.24 -2.72 2.23
N ASP A 218 16.04 -2.05 3.05
CA ASP A 218 17.45 -2.41 3.23
C ASP A 218 17.59 -3.63 4.15
N ARG A 219 18.59 -4.46 3.87
CA ARG A 219 18.99 -5.55 4.76
C ARG A 219 19.57 -5.01 6.06
N ALA A 220 19.47 -5.77 7.10
CA ALA A 220 20.11 -5.46 8.37
C ALA A 220 21.64 -5.52 8.28
N THR A 221 22.31 -4.77 9.13
CA THR A 221 23.76 -4.94 9.35
C THR A 221 24.04 -6.36 9.87
N LEU A 222 23.31 -6.80 10.89
CA LEU A 222 23.27 -8.13 11.45
C LEU A 222 21.82 -8.48 11.81
N GLY A 223 21.44 -9.75 11.68
CA GLY A 223 20.06 -10.18 11.92
C GLY A 223 19.13 -9.83 10.76
N PHE A 224 18.05 -9.14 11.01
CA PHE A 224 17.04 -8.87 9.99
C PHE A 224 16.38 -7.49 10.13
N THR A 225 15.95 -6.94 9.00
CA THR A 225 14.94 -5.88 8.89
C THR A 225 13.61 -6.61 8.72
N SER A 226 12.60 -6.29 9.51
CA SER A 226 11.34 -7.04 9.54
C SER A 226 10.11 -6.21 9.23
N ILE A 227 9.23 -6.77 8.40
CA ILE A 227 7.93 -6.22 8.05
C ILE A 227 6.86 -7.22 8.50
N GLY A 228 6.01 -6.83 9.43
CA GLY A 228 4.95 -7.66 10.01
C GLY A 228 3.84 -8.01 9.02
N ASN A 229 2.99 -8.99 9.41
CA ASN A 229 1.86 -9.43 8.60
C ASN A 229 0.89 -8.27 8.31
N GLY A 230 0.30 -8.25 7.12
CA GLY A 230 -0.75 -7.28 6.75
C GLY A 230 -0.28 -5.85 6.54
N VAL A 231 1.02 -5.56 6.66
CA VAL A 231 1.57 -4.22 6.43
C VAL A 231 1.33 -3.77 4.99
N LYS A 232 0.97 -2.49 4.82
CA LYS A 232 0.78 -1.86 3.53
C LYS A 232 1.73 -0.68 3.38
N LEU A 233 2.68 -0.80 2.47
CA LEU A 233 3.63 0.24 2.10
C LEU A 233 3.21 0.81 0.74
N ASP A 234 2.97 2.08 0.67
CA ASP A 234 2.70 2.80 -0.58
C ASP A 234 4.00 3.00 -1.39
N ASN A 235 3.95 3.79 -2.44
CA ASN A 235 5.06 3.95 -3.38
C ASN A 235 6.22 4.79 -2.82
N GLN A 236 7.44 4.50 -3.28
CA GLN A 236 8.65 5.29 -2.97
C GLN A 236 8.95 5.40 -1.47
N ILE A 237 8.71 4.35 -0.71
CA ILE A 237 9.04 4.30 0.71
C ILE A 237 10.47 3.79 0.88
N GLN A 238 11.22 4.39 1.81
CA GLN A 238 12.53 3.90 2.26
C GLN A 238 12.42 3.31 3.66
N ILE A 239 12.70 2.01 3.77
CA ILE A 239 12.88 1.32 5.04
C ILE A 239 14.37 1.00 5.20
N ALA A 240 15.02 1.65 6.15
CA ALA A 240 16.45 1.45 6.39
C ALA A 240 16.75 0.15 7.18
N HIS A 241 18.04 -0.16 7.32
CA HIS A 241 18.53 -1.37 7.97
C HIS A 241 18.02 -1.53 9.41
N ASN A 242 17.77 -2.76 9.82
CA ASN A 242 17.34 -3.11 11.18
C ASN A 242 16.03 -2.44 11.66
N VAL A 243 15.21 -1.94 10.74
CA VAL A 243 13.87 -1.45 11.07
C VAL A 243 12.93 -2.63 11.34
N GLU A 244 12.07 -2.48 12.33
CA GLU A 244 11.00 -3.41 12.64
C GLU A 244 9.65 -2.70 12.45
N ILE A 245 8.74 -3.27 11.64
CA ILE A 245 7.38 -2.74 11.43
C ILE A 245 6.36 -3.77 11.89
N GLY A 246 5.53 -3.38 12.85
CA GLY A 246 4.47 -4.22 13.43
C GLY A 246 3.32 -4.45 12.46
N GLU A 247 2.53 -5.48 12.75
CA GLU A 247 1.43 -5.97 11.91
C GLU A 247 0.38 -4.89 11.60
N ASN A 248 -0.24 -5.00 10.41
CA ASN A 248 -1.34 -4.15 9.94
C ASN A 248 -1.03 -2.64 9.94
N THR A 249 0.23 -2.24 10.01
CA THR A 249 0.64 -0.85 9.88
C THR A 249 0.59 -0.42 8.42
N VAL A 250 0.07 0.78 8.17
CA VAL A 250 -0.02 1.37 6.84
C VAL A 250 0.84 2.63 6.75
N ILE A 251 1.64 2.74 5.69
CA ILE A 251 2.58 3.83 5.48
C ILE A 251 2.35 4.40 4.08
N ALA A 252 2.01 5.68 4.02
CA ALA A 252 1.76 6.36 2.75
C ALA A 252 3.07 6.80 2.08
N ALA A 253 2.96 7.15 0.80
CA ALA A 253 4.06 7.36 -0.12
C ALA A 253 5.15 8.34 0.34
N GLN A 254 6.37 8.08 -0.11
CA GLN A 254 7.56 8.92 0.10
C GLN A 254 7.98 9.07 1.57
N THR A 255 7.54 8.17 2.43
CA THR A 255 7.96 8.15 3.84
C THR A 255 9.32 7.46 3.96
N GLY A 256 10.20 8.03 4.79
CA GLY A 256 11.51 7.49 5.13
C GLY A 256 11.59 7.09 6.60
N ILE A 257 11.98 5.85 6.86
CA ILE A 257 12.20 5.32 8.21
C ILE A 257 13.69 4.98 8.37
N ALA A 258 14.36 5.72 9.25
CA ALA A 258 15.79 5.58 9.46
C ALA A 258 16.14 4.31 10.27
N GLY A 259 17.42 3.91 10.21
CA GLY A 259 17.90 2.64 10.72
C GLY A 259 17.57 2.37 12.18
N SER A 260 17.29 1.11 12.49
CA SER A 260 16.99 0.60 13.85
C SER A 260 15.76 1.24 14.53
N ALA A 261 14.89 1.92 13.78
CA ALA A 261 13.61 2.38 14.30
C ALA A 261 12.63 1.20 14.44
N LYS A 262 11.79 1.24 15.47
CA LYS A 262 10.75 0.25 15.72
C LYS A 262 9.38 0.91 15.60
N ILE A 263 8.56 0.38 14.73
CA ILE A 263 7.18 0.85 14.50
C ILE A 263 6.23 -0.21 15.03
N GLY A 264 5.31 0.17 15.90
CA GLY A 264 4.29 -0.72 16.45
C GLY A 264 3.27 -1.18 15.41
N LYS A 265 2.31 -1.97 15.88
CA LYS A 265 1.21 -2.49 15.04
C LYS A 265 0.08 -1.48 14.87
N ASN A 266 -0.73 -1.66 13.82
CA ASN A 266 -1.92 -0.86 13.52
C ASN A 266 -1.64 0.65 13.41
N CYS A 267 -0.41 1.06 13.11
CA CYS A 267 -0.05 2.45 12.91
C CYS A 267 -0.55 2.96 11.56
N VAL A 268 -0.86 4.26 11.49
CA VAL A 268 -1.22 4.97 10.26
C VAL A 268 -0.26 6.12 10.05
N ILE A 269 0.65 5.99 9.10
CA ILE A 269 1.71 6.96 8.83
C ILE A 269 1.40 7.65 7.49
N GLY A 270 1.22 8.97 7.54
CA GLY A 270 0.96 9.81 6.38
C GLY A 270 2.14 9.88 5.41
N GLY A 271 1.89 10.43 4.22
CA GLY A 271 2.95 10.57 3.21
C GLY A 271 4.01 11.59 3.58
N GLN A 272 5.23 11.38 3.07
CA GLN A 272 6.38 12.26 3.29
C GLN A 272 6.77 12.44 4.77
N VAL A 273 6.51 11.44 5.58
CA VAL A 273 6.95 11.42 6.98
C VAL A 273 8.41 11.00 7.06
N GLY A 274 9.18 11.68 7.91
CA GLY A 274 10.54 11.27 8.27
C GLY A 274 10.56 10.74 9.70
N VAL A 275 11.05 9.52 9.92
CA VAL A 275 11.23 8.92 11.25
C VAL A 275 12.73 8.77 11.54
N ALA A 276 13.19 9.36 12.63
CA ALA A 276 14.58 9.27 13.07
C ALA A 276 14.97 7.83 13.46
N GLY A 277 16.27 7.54 13.38
CA GLY A 277 16.80 6.24 13.76
C GLY A 277 16.74 5.98 15.27
N HIS A 278 16.74 4.69 15.63
CA HIS A 278 16.82 4.21 17.01
C HIS A 278 15.68 4.66 17.94
N ILE A 279 14.54 5.11 17.38
CA ILE A 279 13.36 5.46 18.18
C ILE A 279 12.27 4.39 18.06
N THR A 280 11.35 4.40 19.01
CA THR A 280 10.20 3.49 19.03
C THR A 280 8.91 4.29 18.86
N ILE A 281 8.11 3.90 17.89
CA ILE A 281 6.73 4.35 17.71
C ILE A 281 5.83 3.23 18.25
N GLY A 282 4.99 3.56 19.21
CA GLY A 282 4.09 2.59 19.87
C GLY A 282 2.98 2.09 18.93
N ASP A 283 2.10 1.27 19.48
CA ASP A 283 0.96 0.70 18.76
C ASP A 283 -0.15 1.74 18.50
N ASN A 284 -0.92 1.56 17.43
CA ASN A 284 -2.09 2.40 17.09
C ASN A 284 -1.76 3.90 16.90
N VAL A 285 -0.51 4.26 16.66
CA VAL A 285 -0.07 5.66 16.47
C VAL A 285 -0.51 6.18 15.11
N LYS A 286 -0.98 7.43 15.06
CA LYS A 286 -1.35 8.12 13.83
C LYS A 286 -0.43 9.31 13.59
N ILE A 287 0.34 9.29 12.51
CA ILE A 287 1.28 10.35 12.13
C ILE A 287 0.73 11.06 10.89
N GLN A 288 0.50 12.37 10.99
CA GLN A 288 0.03 13.15 9.86
C GLN A 288 1.14 13.36 8.82
N GLY A 289 0.74 13.55 7.57
CA GLY A 289 1.69 13.75 6.47
C GLY A 289 2.67 14.90 6.70
N GLN A 290 3.87 14.78 6.12
CA GLN A 290 4.97 15.75 6.23
C GLN A 290 5.47 16.00 7.66
N SER A 291 5.24 15.05 8.57
CA SER A 291 5.74 15.14 9.94
C SER A 291 7.19 14.64 10.05
N GLY A 292 7.99 15.33 10.87
CA GLY A 292 9.35 14.90 11.26
C GLY A 292 9.33 14.33 12.68
N VAL A 293 9.51 13.03 12.83
CA VAL A 293 9.49 12.34 14.12
C VAL A 293 10.91 12.14 14.61
N THR A 294 11.30 12.87 15.64
CA THR A 294 12.68 12.90 16.18
C THR A 294 12.82 12.20 17.54
N SER A 295 11.72 11.73 18.13
CA SER A 295 11.71 11.06 19.44
C SER A 295 10.65 9.96 19.48
N SER A 296 10.81 9.02 20.41
CA SER A 296 9.87 7.92 20.60
C SER A 296 8.46 8.42 20.95
N ILE A 297 7.45 7.72 20.43
CA ILE A 297 6.03 8.05 20.58
C ILE A 297 5.35 6.89 21.31
N LYS A 298 4.55 7.21 22.33
CA LYS A 298 3.76 6.22 23.06
C LYS A 298 2.56 5.73 22.23
N ASP A 299 1.98 4.62 22.65
CA ASP A 299 0.81 4.02 22.01
C ASP A 299 -0.35 5.03 21.86
N GLU A 300 -1.18 4.83 20.85
CA GLU A 300 -2.44 5.54 20.58
C GLU A 300 -2.31 7.05 20.33
N MET A 301 -1.08 7.56 20.25
CA MET A 301 -0.86 8.98 20.02
C MET A 301 -1.17 9.39 18.59
N LYS A 302 -1.73 10.60 18.45
CA LYS A 302 -1.87 11.28 17.16
C LYS A 302 -0.95 12.50 17.15
N ILE A 303 -0.04 12.55 16.16
CA ILE A 303 1.01 13.58 16.10
C ILE A 303 1.05 14.26 14.73
N GLN A 304 1.58 15.48 14.69
CA GLN A 304 1.72 16.29 13.49
C GLN A 304 2.87 17.29 13.66
N GLY A 305 3.49 17.66 12.53
CA GLY A 305 4.44 18.77 12.45
C GLY A 305 5.89 18.35 12.37
N THR A 306 6.77 19.34 12.26
CA THR A 306 8.22 19.17 12.16
C THR A 306 8.92 20.14 13.11
N PRO A 307 9.55 19.66 14.21
CA PRO A 307 9.41 18.31 14.74
C PRO A 307 7.97 18.00 15.17
N ALA A 308 7.57 16.74 15.06
CA ALA A 308 6.21 16.34 15.35
C ALA A 308 5.91 16.38 16.85
N PHE A 309 4.75 16.93 17.20
CA PHE A 309 4.22 16.91 18.55
C PHE A 309 2.71 16.64 18.53
N SER A 310 2.05 16.58 19.71
CA SER A 310 0.65 16.15 19.76
C SER A 310 -0.25 16.96 18.80
N TYR A 311 -1.12 16.26 18.08
CA TYR A 311 -2.01 16.86 17.07
C TYR A 311 -2.83 18.04 17.58
N ASN A 312 -3.39 17.92 18.80
CA ASN A 312 -4.20 18.97 19.39
C ASN A 312 -3.37 20.22 19.69
N ASN A 313 -2.16 20.06 20.20
CA ASN A 313 -1.28 21.19 20.49
C ASN A 313 -0.75 21.83 19.21
N TYR A 314 -0.42 21.01 18.18
CA TYR A 314 -0.04 21.53 16.88
C TYR A 314 -1.12 22.45 16.30
N ASN A 315 -2.37 21.99 16.25
CA ASN A 315 -3.46 22.78 15.68
C ASN A 315 -3.73 24.07 16.49
N LYS A 316 -3.68 24.01 17.83
CA LYS A 316 -3.78 25.22 18.67
C LYS A 316 -2.65 26.21 18.35
N SER A 317 -1.40 25.72 18.29
CA SER A 317 -0.24 26.55 17.95
C SER A 317 -0.33 27.14 16.55
N TYR A 318 -0.83 26.37 15.58
CA TYR A 318 -0.96 26.82 14.19
C TYR A 318 -1.97 27.95 14.04
N VAL A 319 -3.04 27.99 14.84
CA VAL A 319 -3.99 29.13 14.85
C VAL A 319 -3.28 30.43 15.25
N TYR A 320 -2.45 30.38 16.30
CA TYR A 320 -1.65 31.55 16.70
C TYR A 320 -0.60 31.90 15.66
N PHE A 321 0.09 30.91 15.10
CA PHE A 321 1.07 31.11 14.03
C PHE A 321 0.48 31.86 12.83
N LYS A 322 -0.71 31.46 12.36
CA LYS A 322 -1.43 32.17 11.27
C LYS A 322 -1.80 33.60 11.62
N ASN A 323 -2.04 33.90 12.90
CA ASN A 323 -2.45 35.21 13.37
C ASN A 323 -1.27 36.08 13.85
N LEU A 324 -0.03 35.59 13.82
CA LEU A 324 1.15 36.36 14.24
C LEU A 324 1.23 37.79 13.65
N PRO A 325 0.92 38.04 12.35
CA PRO A 325 0.95 39.39 11.79
C PRO A 325 -0.05 40.33 12.48
N ASN A 326 -1.22 39.84 12.88
CA ASN A 326 -2.24 40.64 13.58
C ASN A 326 -1.84 40.84 15.05
N LEU A 327 -1.38 39.81 15.72
CA LEU A 327 -0.85 39.91 17.09
C LEU A 327 0.31 40.90 17.17
N GLY A 328 1.21 40.91 16.19
CA GLY A 328 2.28 41.91 16.11
C GLY A 328 1.77 43.34 16.00
N LYS A 329 0.71 43.59 15.19
CA LYS A 329 0.08 44.93 15.09
C LYS A 329 -0.58 45.34 16.42
N GLU A 330 -1.28 44.40 17.08
CA GLU A 330 -1.92 44.67 18.40
C GLU A 330 -0.90 45.01 19.46
N ILE A 331 0.18 44.21 19.57
CA ILE A 331 1.30 44.46 20.47
C ILE A 331 1.91 45.83 20.22
N ASN A 332 2.22 46.18 18.98
CA ASN A 332 2.77 47.49 18.62
C ASN A 332 1.80 48.65 18.98
N SER A 333 0.49 48.45 18.86
CA SER A 333 -0.50 49.41 19.27
C SER A 333 -0.52 49.62 20.79
N ILE A 334 -0.40 48.52 21.54
CA ILE A 334 -0.33 48.56 23.02
C ILE A 334 0.95 49.29 23.49
N LEU A 335 2.10 48.95 22.90
CA LEU A 335 3.38 49.60 23.23
C LEU A 335 3.33 51.11 22.97
N LYS A 336 2.75 51.54 21.84
CA LYS A 336 2.54 52.99 21.58
C LYS A 336 1.67 53.69 22.62
N LYS A 337 0.60 52.99 23.08
CA LYS A 337 -0.28 53.56 24.12
C LYS A 337 0.40 53.67 25.50
N LEU A 338 1.29 52.73 25.77
CA LEU A 338 2.07 52.71 27.02
C LEU A 338 3.30 53.63 26.97
N LYS A 339 3.59 54.28 25.80
CA LYS A 339 4.80 55.10 25.58
C LYS A 339 6.11 54.35 25.85
N LEU A 340 6.12 53.01 25.55
CA LEU A 340 7.29 52.13 25.54
C LEU A 340 7.86 51.95 24.13
#